data_05948e98b750628dd9a3a5062d02efe7
#
_entry.id   05948e98b750628dd9a3a5062d02efe7
#
_cell.length_a   1.000
_cell.length_b   1.000
_cell.length_c   1.000
_cell.angle_alpha   90.00
_cell.angle_beta   90.00
_cell.angle_gamma   90.00
#
_symmetry.space_group_name_H-M   'P 1'
#
loop_
_entity.id
_entity.type
_entity.pdbx_description
1 polymer ?
#
loop_
_entity_poly.entity_id
_entity_poly.type
_entity_poly.pdbx_seq_one_letter_code
_entity_poly.pdbx_strand_id
1 'polypeptide(L)'
;MDTYVEDQDALFKDVFAHFSEVNKQPAATQLDADLLKRAERSLDSHTPRPLLWRVLQTGEELLKALQQNPTPLTRLLERTVQLIPFDELKTAISTAELEEALQSPSVPVQLLCLAYLTKAADRPSGAAFVAASSSLVQLLVTTWLSAESTEVSERALECIVALLAVDSPSTLTVVPPDPTPGAAQGQGLLWRRIFHDPDVYSLLFLWTSSVRSNHDLSTKKGRQAVTISQARLFDFVARVSQIDWVEITSTALPRVEEVFINQGAHGAQAQPYGGGLLRYVASDMISESDILMEVLRQDFFTKLLNALEEGGSTTRLPPRMLQAIQQAAGVDTLPSETNGLHL
;
A
#
# COMPACT_ATOMS: atom_id res chain seq x y z
N MET A 1 -4.27 11.19 -38.57
CA MET A 1 -3.67 11.66 -37.31
C MET A 1 -4.23 13.04 -36.90
N ASP A 2 -4.43 13.94 -37.85
CA ASP A 2 -4.90 15.32 -37.58
C ASP A 2 -6.35 15.45 -37.05
N THR A 3 -7.26 14.59 -37.48
CA THR A 3 -8.67 14.61 -37.03
C THR A 3 -8.84 14.25 -35.55
N TYR A 4 -7.94 13.45 -34.96
CA TYR A 4 -8.00 13.07 -33.55
C TYR A 4 -7.56 14.22 -32.63
N VAL A 5 -6.56 14.96 -33.07
CA VAL A 5 -6.02 16.12 -32.32
C VAL A 5 -7.01 17.28 -32.31
N GLU A 6 -7.65 17.58 -33.43
CA GLU A 6 -8.68 18.62 -33.50
C GLU A 6 -9.91 18.29 -32.63
N ASP A 7 -10.31 17.01 -32.54
CA ASP A 7 -11.43 16.58 -31.68
C ASP A 7 -11.08 16.68 -30.19
N GLN A 8 -9.83 16.36 -29.81
CA GLN A 8 -9.35 16.48 -28.44
C GLN A 8 -9.27 17.94 -27.97
N ASP A 9 -8.77 18.85 -28.79
CA ASP A 9 -8.67 20.29 -28.47
C ASP A 9 -10.07 20.91 -28.26
N ALA A 10 -11.03 20.58 -29.13
CA ALA A 10 -12.43 21.03 -28.98
C ALA A 10 -13.04 20.51 -27.68
N LEU A 11 -12.86 19.21 -27.36
CA LEU A 11 -13.35 18.60 -26.14
C LEU A 11 -12.80 19.30 -24.87
N PHE A 12 -11.48 19.53 -24.82
CA PHE A 12 -10.88 20.18 -23.66
C PHE A 12 -11.19 21.67 -23.55
N LYS A 13 -11.50 22.34 -24.65
CA LYS A 13 -12.05 23.70 -24.62
C LYS A 13 -13.41 23.72 -23.89
N ASP A 14 -14.28 22.76 -24.17
CA ASP A 14 -15.57 22.62 -23.47
C ASP A 14 -15.37 22.26 -22.01
N VAL A 15 -14.40 21.37 -21.65
CA VAL A 15 -14.05 21.04 -20.26
C VAL A 15 -13.62 22.26 -19.49
N PHE A 16 -12.72 23.09 -20.04
CA PHE A 16 -12.25 24.30 -19.34
C PHE A 16 -13.34 25.38 -19.24
N ALA A 17 -14.22 25.51 -20.24
CA ALA A 17 -15.37 26.38 -20.14
C ALA A 17 -16.30 25.93 -19.01
N HIS A 18 -16.58 24.62 -18.94
CA HIS A 18 -17.37 24.03 -17.86
C HIS A 18 -16.74 24.24 -16.48
N PHE A 19 -15.42 24.00 -16.32
CA PHE A 19 -14.70 24.27 -15.06
C PHE A 19 -14.85 25.72 -14.62
N SER A 20 -14.78 26.66 -15.57
CA SER A 20 -14.97 28.09 -15.27
C SER A 20 -16.39 28.42 -14.81
N GLU A 21 -17.41 27.76 -15.37
CA GLU A 21 -18.79 27.92 -14.95
C GLU A 21 -19.04 27.36 -13.55
N VAL A 22 -18.58 26.12 -13.29
CA VAL A 22 -18.70 25.49 -11.97
C VAL A 22 -17.96 26.31 -10.91
N ASN A 23 -16.75 26.80 -11.20
CA ASN A 23 -15.97 27.62 -10.25
C ASN A 23 -16.66 28.95 -9.88
N LYS A 24 -17.45 29.52 -10.81
CA LYS A 24 -18.24 30.73 -10.52
C LYS A 24 -19.43 30.45 -9.60
N GLN A 25 -20.00 29.26 -9.67
CA GLN A 25 -21.18 28.86 -8.91
C GLN A 25 -21.08 27.40 -8.43
N PRO A 26 -20.14 27.08 -7.50
CA PRO A 26 -19.78 25.71 -7.15
C PRO A 26 -20.90 24.91 -6.47
N ALA A 27 -21.89 25.58 -5.90
CA ALA A 27 -23.08 24.95 -5.31
C ALA A 27 -24.25 24.80 -6.29
N ALA A 28 -24.31 25.63 -7.36
CA ALA A 28 -25.45 25.69 -8.26
C ALA A 28 -25.21 24.96 -9.58
N THR A 29 -24.01 25.06 -10.15
CA THR A 29 -23.66 24.41 -11.41
C THR A 29 -23.18 22.98 -11.15
N GLN A 30 -23.91 21.98 -11.60
CA GLN A 30 -23.54 20.56 -11.45
C GLN A 30 -22.38 20.19 -12.37
N LEU A 31 -21.48 19.32 -11.90
CA LEU A 31 -20.44 18.73 -12.75
C LEU A 31 -21.09 17.87 -13.86
N ASP A 32 -20.71 18.15 -15.11
CA ASP A 32 -21.07 17.30 -16.25
C ASP A 32 -20.21 16.02 -16.25
N ALA A 33 -20.76 14.97 -15.63
CA ALA A 33 -20.08 13.68 -15.50
C ALA A 33 -19.80 13.02 -16.86
N ASP A 34 -20.65 13.23 -17.86
CA ASP A 34 -20.47 12.64 -19.19
C ASP A 34 -19.36 13.37 -19.98
N LEU A 35 -19.29 14.68 -19.87
CA LEU A 35 -18.20 15.49 -20.43
C LEU A 35 -16.86 15.07 -19.82
N LEU A 36 -16.78 14.99 -18.48
CA LEU A 36 -15.55 14.62 -17.79
C LEU A 36 -15.12 13.18 -18.09
N LYS A 37 -16.05 12.25 -18.21
CA LYS A 37 -15.79 10.85 -18.60
C LYS A 37 -15.29 10.74 -20.05
N ARG A 38 -15.78 11.57 -20.97
CA ARG A 38 -15.25 11.63 -22.34
C ARG A 38 -13.83 12.18 -22.35
N ALA A 39 -13.57 13.24 -21.56
CA ALA A 39 -12.25 13.82 -21.40
C ALA A 39 -11.26 12.80 -20.81
N GLU A 40 -11.62 12.10 -19.71
CA GLU A 40 -10.82 11.03 -19.10
C GLU A 40 -10.41 9.97 -20.14
N ARG A 41 -11.36 9.50 -20.95
CA ARG A 41 -11.10 8.46 -21.96
C ARG A 41 -10.24 8.95 -23.13
N SER A 42 -10.24 10.24 -23.43
CA SER A 42 -9.45 10.84 -24.50
C SER A 42 -7.99 11.05 -24.12
N LEU A 43 -7.65 11.00 -22.82
CA LEU A 43 -6.29 11.14 -22.32
C LEU A 43 -5.48 9.86 -22.53
N ASP A 44 -4.34 9.98 -23.21
CA ASP A 44 -3.40 8.90 -23.46
C ASP A 44 -1.93 9.35 -23.37
N SER A 45 -1.00 8.46 -23.70
CA SER A 45 0.45 8.73 -23.69
C SER A 45 0.89 9.77 -24.73
N HIS A 46 0.06 10.10 -25.71
CA HIS A 46 0.33 11.08 -26.78
C HIS A 46 -0.22 12.45 -26.45
N THR A 47 -1.06 12.55 -25.38
CA THR A 47 -1.64 13.83 -24.96
C THR A 47 -0.54 14.84 -24.63
N PRO A 48 -0.59 16.07 -25.18
CA PRO A 48 0.44 17.07 -24.97
C PRO A 48 0.62 17.44 -23.49
N ARG A 49 1.88 17.51 -23.04
CA ARG A 49 2.21 17.86 -21.65
C ARG A 49 1.55 19.15 -21.15
N PRO A 50 1.55 20.26 -21.93
CA PRO A 50 0.88 21.48 -21.49
C PRO A 50 -0.62 21.29 -21.23
N LEU A 51 -1.29 20.43 -21.99
CA LEU A 51 -2.70 20.11 -21.76
C LEU A 51 -2.90 19.34 -20.45
N LEU A 52 -2.08 18.30 -20.20
CA LEU A 52 -2.13 17.53 -18.94
C LEU A 52 -1.94 18.43 -17.74
N TRP A 53 -0.95 19.32 -17.77
CA TRP A 53 -0.70 20.28 -16.68
C TRP A 53 -1.85 21.27 -16.48
N ARG A 54 -2.43 21.77 -17.57
CA ARG A 54 -3.57 22.66 -17.48
C ARG A 54 -4.79 21.96 -16.88
N VAL A 55 -5.06 20.72 -17.27
CA VAL A 55 -6.16 19.91 -16.67
C VAL A 55 -5.92 19.72 -15.18
N LEU A 56 -4.68 19.37 -14.80
CA LEU A 56 -4.34 19.14 -13.40
C LEU A 56 -4.53 20.40 -12.57
N GLN A 57 -3.88 21.50 -12.93
CA GLN A 57 -3.94 22.77 -12.19
C GLN A 57 -5.36 23.33 -12.06
N THR A 58 -6.08 23.43 -13.20
CA THR A 58 -7.46 23.97 -13.15
C THR A 58 -8.43 23.03 -12.44
N GLY A 59 -8.21 21.71 -12.54
CA GLY A 59 -9.02 20.72 -11.84
C GLY A 59 -8.79 20.70 -10.33
N GLU A 60 -7.55 20.85 -9.88
CA GLU A 60 -7.22 20.96 -8.45
C GLU A 60 -7.75 22.25 -7.82
N GLU A 61 -7.66 23.38 -8.53
CA GLU A 61 -8.28 24.63 -8.10
C GLU A 61 -9.79 24.47 -7.95
N LEU A 62 -10.44 23.84 -8.92
CA LEU A 62 -11.87 23.57 -8.87
C LEU A 62 -12.22 22.62 -7.71
N LEU A 63 -11.42 21.56 -7.49
CA LEU A 63 -11.63 20.59 -6.42
C LEU A 63 -11.65 21.24 -5.04
N LYS A 64 -10.78 22.23 -4.80
CA LYS A 64 -10.72 23.00 -3.54
C LYS A 64 -11.98 23.84 -3.29
N ALA A 65 -12.67 24.28 -4.35
CA ALA A 65 -13.89 25.10 -4.27
C ALA A 65 -15.19 24.27 -4.30
N LEU A 66 -15.10 23.00 -4.70
CA LEU A 66 -16.25 22.16 -5.04
C LEU A 66 -17.08 21.80 -3.79
N GLN A 67 -18.41 21.98 -3.87
CA GLN A 67 -19.37 21.65 -2.80
C GLN A 67 -20.32 20.50 -3.15
N GLN A 68 -19.95 19.68 -4.12
CA GLN A 68 -20.72 18.54 -4.60
C GLN A 68 -19.83 17.30 -4.73
N ASN A 69 -20.41 16.17 -5.17
CA ASN A 69 -19.64 14.95 -5.34
C ASN A 69 -18.48 15.13 -6.33
N PRO A 70 -17.21 15.01 -5.89
CA PRO A 70 -16.05 15.27 -6.73
C PRO A 70 -15.65 14.10 -7.64
N THR A 71 -16.32 12.93 -7.55
CA THR A 71 -15.91 11.71 -8.24
C THR A 71 -15.62 11.87 -9.73
N PRO A 72 -16.45 12.57 -10.56
CA PRO A 72 -16.15 12.72 -11.97
C PRO A 72 -14.86 13.52 -12.23
N LEU A 73 -14.60 14.52 -11.39
CA LEU A 73 -13.41 15.36 -11.49
C LEU A 73 -12.17 14.60 -11.03
N THR A 74 -12.23 13.93 -9.88
CA THR A 74 -11.06 13.19 -9.34
C THR A 74 -10.61 12.07 -10.27
N ARG A 75 -11.53 11.38 -10.96
CA ARG A 75 -11.18 10.36 -11.97
C ARG A 75 -10.41 10.95 -13.14
N LEU A 76 -10.83 12.09 -13.66
CA LEU A 76 -10.09 12.80 -14.71
C LEU A 76 -8.70 13.19 -14.21
N LEU A 77 -8.59 13.70 -12.98
CA LEU A 77 -7.29 14.06 -12.38
C LEU A 77 -6.41 12.84 -12.13
N GLU A 78 -6.95 11.73 -11.62
CA GLU A 78 -6.21 10.46 -11.46
C GLU A 78 -5.64 9.99 -12.80
N ARG A 79 -6.45 10.02 -13.87
CA ARG A 79 -5.98 9.67 -15.21
C ARG A 79 -4.87 10.61 -15.68
N THR A 80 -4.98 11.89 -15.39
CA THR A 80 -3.98 12.91 -15.75
C THR A 80 -2.66 12.65 -14.99
N VAL A 81 -2.72 12.41 -13.69
CA VAL A 81 -1.56 12.07 -12.83
C VAL A 81 -0.82 10.84 -13.36
N GLN A 82 -1.53 9.80 -13.78
CA GLN A 82 -0.91 8.59 -14.34
C GLN A 82 -0.05 8.87 -15.58
N LEU A 83 -0.38 9.91 -16.35
CA LEU A 83 0.31 10.26 -17.59
C LEU A 83 1.50 11.21 -17.38
N ILE A 84 1.63 11.86 -16.24
CA ILE A 84 2.72 12.78 -15.92
C ILE A 84 3.81 12.01 -15.14
N PRO A 85 5.11 12.12 -15.49
CA PRO A 85 6.19 11.50 -14.70
C PRO A 85 6.24 12.07 -13.29
N PHE A 86 6.54 11.24 -12.29
CA PHE A 86 6.60 11.69 -10.90
C PHE A 86 7.65 12.79 -10.68
N ASP A 87 8.78 12.75 -11.38
CA ASP A 87 9.82 13.79 -11.28
C ASP A 87 9.33 15.20 -11.64
N GLU A 88 8.29 15.30 -12.48
CA GLU A 88 7.61 16.55 -12.77
C GLU A 88 6.57 16.86 -11.68
N LEU A 89 5.74 15.88 -11.27
CA LEU A 89 4.69 16.05 -10.27
C LEU A 89 5.23 16.52 -8.91
N LYS A 90 6.35 15.94 -8.44
CA LYS A 90 6.96 16.30 -7.14
C LYS A 90 7.38 17.78 -7.01
N THR A 91 7.48 18.52 -8.13
CA THR A 91 7.78 19.95 -8.09
C THR A 91 6.54 20.83 -7.89
N ALA A 92 5.36 20.26 -8.10
CA ALA A 92 4.08 20.96 -8.05
C ALA A 92 3.25 20.59 -6.81
N ILE A 93 3.55 19.47 -6.16
CA ILE A 93 2.81 19.03 -4.97
C ILE A 93 3.73 18.94 -3.75
N SER A 94 3.25 19.40 -2.61
CA SER A 94 3.94 19.29 -1.33
C SER A 94 3.49 18.05 -0.53
N THR A 95 4.34 17.56 0.39
CA THR A 95 3.96 16.50 1.33
C THR A 95 2.79 16.93 2.22
N ALA A 96 2.70 18.22 2.59
CA ALA A 96 1.60 18.73 3.40
C ALA A 96 0.24 18.65 2.69
N GLU A 97 0.18 18.92 1.37
CA GLU A 97 -1.05 18.75 0.58
C GLU A 97 -1.46 17.26 0.47
N LEU A 98 -0.49 16.36 0.34
CA LEU A 98 -0.75 14.91 0.35
C LEU A 98 -1.25 14.44 1.73
N GLU A 99 -0.69 14.95 2.82
CA GLU A 99 -1.13 14.66 4.19
C GLU A 99 -2.57 15.14 4.44
N GLU A 100 -2.91 16.35 4.01
CA GLU A 100 -4.26 16.90 4.09
C GLU A 100 -5.25 16.06 3.26
N ALA A 101 -4.88 15.67 2.05
CA ALA A 101 -5.73 14.87 1.17
C ALA A 101 -5.98 13.45 1.71
N LEU A 102 -4.99 12.79 2.34
CA LEU A 102 -5.20 11.49 3.02
C LEU A 102 -6.15 11.61 4.22
N GLN A 103 -6.17 12.74 4.91
CA GLN A 103 -7.06 13.00 6.03
C GLN A 103 -8.46 13.46 5.61
N SER A 104 -8.68 13.71 4.32
CA SER A 104 -9.98 14.14 3.80
C SER A 104 -11.07 13.09 4.11
N PRO A 105 -12.28 13.49 4.52
CA PRO A 105 -13.42 12.59 4.65
C PRO A 105 -13.96 12.11 3.29
N SER A 106 -13.50 12.68 2.19
CA SER A 106 -13.92 12.36 0.82
C SER A 106 -13.11 11.21 0.24
N VAL A 107 -13.73 10.05 0.06
CA VAL A 107 -13.11 8.88 -0.58
C VAL A 107 -12.49 9.23 -1.94
N PRO A 108 -13.15 9.94 -2.86
CA PRO A 108 -12.54 10.32 -4.14
C PRO A 108 -11.26 11.18 -4.01
N VAL A 109 -11.18 12.04 -2.98
CA VAL A 109 -9.97 12.84 -2.72
C VAL A 109 -8.84 11.96 -2.19
N GLN A 110 -9.13 11.03 -1.28
CA GLN A 110 -8.15 10.06 -0.80
C GLN A 110 -7.61 9.19 -1.95
N LEU A 111 -8.47 8.73 -2.86
CA LEU A 111 -8.07 7.94 -4.03
C LEU A 111 -7.17 8.74 -4.97
N LEU A 112 -7.49 10.01 -5.22
CA LEU A 112 -6.62 10.89 -6.00
C LEU A 112 -5.24 11.05 -5.34
N CYS A 113 -5.19 11.27 -4.03
CA CYS A 113 -3.94 11.34 -3.28
C CYS A 113 -3.13 10.04 -3.43
N LEU A 114 -3.79 8.88 -3.28
CA LEU A 114 -3.15 7.59 -3.48
C LEU A 114 -2.65 7.38 -4.91
N ALA A 115 -3.29 7.98 -5.92
CA ALA A 115 -2.79 7.95 -7.30
C ALA A 115 -1.46 8.72 -7.43
N TYR A 116 -1.31 9.88 -6.76
CA TYR A 116 -0.03 10.60 -6.69
C TYR A 116 1.06 9.78 -6.01
N LEU A 117 0.73 9.16 -4.87
CA LEU A 117 1.68 8.34 -4.12
C LEU A 117 2.07 7.06 -4.88
N THR A 118 1.13 6.43 -5.58
CA THR A 118 1.40 5.30 -6.45
C THR A 118 2.33 5.70 -7.60
N LYS A 119 2.15 6.90 -8.14
CA LYS A 119 3.04 7.44 -9.17
C LYS A 119 4.47 7.64 -8.66
N ALA A 120 4.65 7.92 -7.37
CA ALA A 120 5.98 7.97 -6.75
C ALA A 120 6.71 6.62 -6.80
N ALA A 121 5.99 5.50 -6.88
CA ALA A 121 6.58 4.17 -7.02
C ALA A 121 7.16 3.86 -8.43
N ASP A 122 7.06 4.78 -9.38
CA ASP A 122 7.70 4.60 -10.69
C ASP A 122 9.25 4.57 -10.58
N ARG A 123 9.83 5.19 -9.55
CA ARG A 123 11.29 5.32 -9.38
C ARG A 123 11.72 5.39 -7.90
N PRO A 124 12.95 4.96 -7.57
CA PRO A 124 13.48 5.08 -6.21
C PRO A 124 13.49 6.51 -5.64
N SER A 125 13.66 7.53 -6.50
CA SER A 125 13.59 8.94 -6.08
C SER A 125 12.21 9.34 -5.56
N GLY A 126 11.14 8.71 -6.05
CA GLY A 126 9.79 8.94 -5.56
C GLY A 126 9.56 8.25 -4.21
N ALA A 127 10.02 7.02 -4.04
CA ALA A 127 9.99 6.36 -2.74
C ALA A 127 10.79 7.14 -1.68
N ALA A 128 11.95 7.69 -2.05
CA ALA A 128 12.73 8.57 -1.19
C ALA A 128 11.98 9.86 -0.80
N PHE A 129 11.24 10.47 -1.74
CA PHE A 129 10.39 11.62 -1.47
C PHE A 129 9.31 11.31 -0.43
N VAL A 130 8.62 10.18 -0.56
CA VAL A 130 7.61 9.73 0.41
C VAL A 130 8.26 9.42 1.77
N ALA A 131 9.37 8.70 1.79
CA ALA A 131 10.09 8.32 3.01
C ALA A 131 10.65 9.53 3.78
N ALA A 132 10.87 10.68 3.14
CA ALA A 132 11.37 11.89 3.78
C ALA A 132 10.40 12.48 4.80
N SER A 133 9.08 12.29 4.63
CA SER A 133 8.06 12.74 5.59
C SER A 133 7.57 11.57 6.44
N SER A 134 7.92 11.55 7.74
CA SER A 134 7.42 10.55 8.69
C SER A 134 5.90 10.64 8.85
N SER A 135 5.36 11.84 8.90
CA SER A 135 3.91 12.09 9.02
C SER A 135 3.13 11.54 7.83
N LEU A 136 3.64 11.74 6.61
CA LEU A 136 3.00 11.20 5.40
C LEU A 136 2.97 9.67 5.42
N VAL A 137 4.08 9.02 5.83
CA VAL A 137 4.13 7.55 5.93
C VAL A 137 3.22 7.04 7.05
N GLN A 138 3.16 7.71 8.21
CA GLN A 138 2.23 7.38 9.28
C GLN A 138 0.77 7.46 8.81
N LEU A 139 0.40 8.52 8.08
CA LEU A 139 -0.93 8.68 7.52
C LEU A 139 -1.25 7.63 6.46
N LEU A 140 -0.30 7.29 5.60
CA LEU A 140 -0.49 6.25 4.58
C LEU A 140 -0.72 4.87 5.21
N VAL A 141 0.08 4.50 6.23
CA VAL A 141 -0.09 3.25 6.99
C VAL A 141 -1.42 3.26 7.76
N THR A 142 -1.76 4.37 8.39
CA THR A 142 -3.05 4.54 9.09
C THR A 142 -4.22 4.40 8.12
N THR A 143 -4.19 5.08 6.97
CA THR A 143 -5.23 5.00 5.94
C THR A 143 -5.40 3.56 5.46
N TRP A 144 -4.31 2.88 5.15
CA TRP A 144 -4.36 1.48 4.77
C TRP A 144 -5.06 0.61 5.82
N LEU A 145 -4.65 0.70 7.09
CA LEU A 145 -5.17 -0.19 8.15
C LEU A 145 -6.58 0.18 8.62
N SER A 146 -6.93 1.48 8.66
CA SER A 146 -8.14 1.97 9.32
C SER A 146 -9.25 2.47 8.40
N ALA A 147 -9.01 2.65 7.09
CA ALA A 147 -10.02 3.20 6.19
C ALA A 147 -11.32 2.35 6.19
N GLU A 148 -12.47 3.03 6.28
CA GLU A 148 -13.78 2.38 6.17
C GLU A 148 -14.05 1.90 4.73
N SER A 149 -13.53 2.61 3.73
CA SER A 149 -13.60 2.22 2.33
C SER A 149 -12.58 1.13 2.02
N THR A 150 -13.05 -0.01 1.54
CA THR A 150 -12.20 -1.11 1.06
C THR A 150 -11.32 -0.66 -0.09
N GLU A 151 -11.85 0.12 -1.04
CA GLU A 151 -11.11 0.62 -2.20
C GLU A 151 -9.92 1.51 -1.77
N VAL A 152 -10.12 2.41 -0.80
CA VAL A 152 -9.04 3.25 -0.26
C VAL A 152 -7.96 2.40 0.40
N SER A 153 -8.36 1.42 1.21
CA SER A 153 -7.42 0.53 1.89
C SER A 153 -6.60 -0.32 0.91
N GLU A 154 -7.25 -0.92 -0.09
CA GLU A 154 -6.59 -1.73 -1.10
C GLU A 154 -5.59 -0.90 -1.92
N ARG A 155 -6.01 0.30 -2.37
CA ARG A 155 -5.11 1.22 -3.07
C ARG A 155 -3.92 1.67 -2.21
N ALA A 156 -4.14 1.92 -0.91
CA ALA A 156 -3.07 2.28 0.00
C ALA A 156 -2.09 1.12 0.20
N LEU A 157 -2.57 -0.13 0.32
CA LEU A 157 -1.74 -1.32 0.38
C LEU A 157 -0.91 -1.49 -0.90
N GLU A 158 -1.54 -1.42 -2.07
CA GLU A 158 -0.87 -1.49 -3.37
C GLU A 158 0.23 -0.44 -3.48
N CYS A 159 -0.07 0.80 -3.07
CA CYS A 159 0.89 1.90 -3.05
C CYS A 159 2.10 1.60 -2.13
N ILE A 160 1.87 1.15 -0.89
CA ILE A 160 2.94 0.81 0.05
C ILE A 160 3.83 -0.30 -0.51
N VAL A 161 3.23 -1.38 -1.02
CA VAL A 161 3.97 -2.53 -1.59
C VAL A 161 4.78 -2.10 -2.81
N ALA A 162 4.22 -1.29 -3.71
CA ALA A 162 4.93 -0.79 -4.88
C ALA A 162 6.11 0.13 -4.50
N LEU A 163 5.91 1.03 -3.53
CA LEU A 163 6.96 1.89 -3.01
C LEU A 163 8.09 1.09 -2.33
N LEU A 164 7.77 0.05 -1.55
CA LEU A 164 8.74 -0.84 -0.93
C LEU A 164 9.52 -1.64 -1.99
N ALA A 165 8.84 -2.11 -3.04
CA ALA A 165 9.48 -2.85 -4.12
C ALA A 165 10.52 -2.00 -4.86
N VAL A 166 10.18 -0.75 -5.20
CA VAL A 166 11.11 0.15 -5.90
C VAL A 166 12.25 0.67 -5.04
N ASP A 167 12.03 0.77 -3.70
CA ASP A 167 13.04 1.22 -2.73
C ASP A 167 13.92 0.08 -2.19
N SER A 168 13.64 -1.16 -2.57
CA SER A 168 14.44 -2.30 -2.09
C SER A 168 15.90 -2.15 -2.52
N PRO A 169 16.86 -2.18 -1.57
CA PRO A 169 18.28 -2.18 -1.88
C PRO A 169 18.75 -3.52 -2.40
N SER A 170 17.90 -4.53 -2.33
CA SER A 170 18.27 -5.91 -2.60
C SER A 170 18.30 -6.19 -4.10
N THR A 171 19.42 -6.65 -4.59
CA THR A 171 19.62 -7.23 -5.93
C THR A 171 18.93 -8.59 -6.10
N LEU A 172 17.94 -8.93 -5.27
CA LEU A 172 17.23 -10.21 -5.28
C LEU A 172 16.10 -10.26 -6.31
N THR A 173 15.68 -9.15 -6.86
CA THR A 173 14.91 -9.14 -8.09
C THR A 173 15.79 -9.68 -9.20
N VAL A 174 15.33 -10.73 -9.86
CA VAL A 174 15.93 -11.29 -11.07
C VAL A 174 16.41 -10.13 -11.94
N VAL A 175 17.75 -9.97 -12.01
CA VAL A 175 18.39 -8.94 -12.82
C VAL A 175 17.83 -9.14 -14.25
N PRO A 176 17.14 -8.16 -14.86
CA PRO A 176 16.80 -8.25 -16.26
C PRO A 176 18.10 -8.50 -17.02
N PRO A 177 18.10 -9.34 -18.06
CA PRO A 177 19.31 -9.72 -18.77
C PRO A 177 20.04 -8.52 -19.39
N ASP A 178 19.48 -7.32 -19.31
CA ASP A 178 20.09 -6.06 -19.77
C ASP A 178 19.80 -4.94 -18.73
N PRO A 179 20.70 -4.73 -17.74
CA PRO A 179 20.56 -3.59 -16.85
C PRO A 179 20.76 -2.32 -17.69
N THR A 180 19.71 -1.53 -17.86
CA THR A 180 19.83 -0.19 -18.48
C THR A 180 20.88 0.58 -17.68
N PRO A 181 22.00 1.03 -18.29
CA PRO A 181 23.02 1.78 -17.58
C PRO A 181 22.39 3.04 -16.97
N GLY A 182 22.39 3.15 -15.64
CA GLY A 182 21.84 4.30 -14.91
C GLY A 182 20.51 4.09 -14.20
N ALA A 183 19.96 2.88 -14.13
CA ALA A 183 18.83 2.60 -13.26
C ALA A 183 19.26 2.82 -11.80
N ALA A 184 18.73 3.87 -11.15
CA ALA A 184 19.02 4.16 -9.75
C ALA A 184 18.48 3.01 -8.89
N GLN A 185 19.34 2.44 -8.04
CA GLN A 185 18.97 1.40 -7.10
C GLN A 185 18.21 2.00 -5.93
N GLY A 186 17.27 1.25 -5.35
CA GLY A 186 16.59 1.61 -4.12
C GLY A 186 17.57 1.81 -2.96
N GLN A 187 17.26 2.73 -2.05
CA GLN A 187 18.12 3.10 -0.92
C GLN A 187 17.65 2.52 0.41
N GLY A 188 16.51 1.81 0.42
CA GLY A 188 15.89 1.28 1.63
C GLY A 188 15.41 2.35 2.61
N LEU A 189 15.12 3.57 2.12
CA LEU A 189 14.69 4.67 2.96
C LEU A 189 13.28 4.44 3.51
N LEU A 190 12.36 3.95 2.67
CA LEU A 190 11.01 3.65 3.09
C LEU A 190 10.97 2.39 3.95
N TRP A 191 11.81 1.39 3.66
CA TRP A 191 12.00 0.21 4.52
C TRP A 191 12.39 0.62 5.93
N ARG A 192 13.42 1.48 6.06
CA ARG A 192 13.82 2.02 7.36
C ARG A 192 12.71 2.84 8.01
N ARG A 193 11.95 3.61 7.24
CA ARG A 193 10.83 4.41 7.77
C ARG A 193 9.71 3.53 8.32
N ILE A 194 9.38 2.43 7.67
CA ILE A 194 8.28 1.55 8.12
C ILE A 194 8.73 0.62 9.25
N PHE A 195 9.92 0.01 9.15
CA PHE A 195 10.34 -1.06 10.06
C PHE A 195 11.30 -0.60 11.18
N HIS A 196 11.95 0.56 11.04
CA HIS A 196 12.95 1.04 12.01
C HIS A 196 12.58 2.39 12.65
N ASP A 197 11.50 3.03 12.23
CA ASP A 197 10.93 4.20 12.91
C ASP A 197 9.86 3.71 13.91
N PRO A 198 10.05 3.92 15.23
CA PRO A 198 9.12 3.41 16.24
C PRO A 198 7.71 3.98 16.11
N ASP A 199 7.56 5.23 15.63
CA ASP A 199 6.27 5.88 15.47
C ASP A 199 5.46 5.29 14.32
N VAL A 200 6.13 4.84 13.24
CA VAL A 200 5.48 4.19 12.10
C VAL A 200 5.27 2.69 12.40
N TYR A 201 6.33 2.00 12.87
CA TYR A 201 6.27 0.57 13.12
C TYR A 201 5.20 0.19 14.15
N SER A 202 5.05 1.00 15.21
CA SER A 202 4.02 0.77 16.24
C SER A 202 2.60 0.80 15.69
N LEU A 203 2.33 1.53 14.60
CA LEU A 203 1.00 1.59 13.99
C LEU A 203 0.52 0.22 13.49
N LEU A 204 1.44 -0.64 13.02
CA LEU A 204 1.10 -1.98 12.57
C LEU A 204 0.44 -2.81 13.69
N PHE A 205 0.93 -2.63 14.91
CA PHE A 205 0.38 -3.28 16.11
C PHE A 205 -0.83 -2.53 16.67
N LEU A 206 -0.76 -1.21 16.75
CA LEU A 206 -1.83 -0.38 17.34
C LEU A 206 -3.15 -0.47 16.59
N TRP A 207 -3.15 -0.71 15.28
CA TRP A 207 -4.38 -0.91 14.52
C TRP A 207 -4.88 -2.35 14.54
N THR A 208 -4.02 -3.33 14.83
CA THR A 208 -4.33 -4.77 14.71
C THR A 208 -4.43 -5.51 16.04
N SER A 209 -3.99 -4.89 17.16
CA SER A 209 -4.05 -5.52 18.47
C SER A 209 -5.50 -5.63 18.98
N SER A 210 -5.90 -6.80 19.44
CA SER A 210 -7.19 -7.04 20.09
C SER A 210 -7.26 -6.48 21.52
N VAL A 211 -6.13 -6.02 22.08
CA VAL A 211 -6.02 -5.56 23.46
C VAL A 211 -5.70 -4.06 23.54
N ARG A 212 -4.86 -3.56 22.66
CA ARG A 212 -4.33 -2.18 22.69
C ARG A 212 -4.51 -1.48 21.33
N SER A 213 -5.72 -1.52 20.79
CA SER A 213 -6.03 -0.96 19.50
C SER A 213 -6.33 0.54 19.54
N ASN A 214 -6.02 1.23 18.45
CA ASN A 214 -6.54 2.58 18.16
C ASN A 214 -8.04 2.56 17.79
N HIS A 215 -8.60 1.39 17.50
CA HIS A 215 -10.04 1.22 17.36
C HIS A 215 -10.73 1.21 18.73
N ASP A 216 -11.96 1.69 18.81
CA ASP A 216 -12.77 1.63 20.03
C ASP A 216 -13.25 0.20 20.33
N LEU A 217 -12.47 -0.54 21.11
CA LEU A 217 -12.75 -1.92 21.49
C LEU A 217 -14.01 -2.11 22.33
N SER A 218 -14.58 -1.04 22.91
CA SER A 218 -15.84 -1.11 23.67
C SER A 218 -17.03 -1.35 22.75
N THR A 219 -16.96 -0.94 21.50
CA THR A 219 -18.03 -1.06 20.51
C THR A 219 -17.90 -2.31 19.62
N LYS A 220 -19.05 -2.81 19.13
CA LYS A 220 -19.05 -3.90 18.13
C LYS A 220 -18.35 -3.46 16.84
N LYS A 221 -18.58 -2.21 16.39
CA LYS A 221 -17.95 -1.65 15.18
C LYS A 221 -16.42 -1.61 15.32
N GLY A 222 -15.91 -1.16 16.47
CA GLY A 222 -14.48 -1.09 16.71
C GLY A 222 -13.82 -2.47 16.75
N ARG A 223 -14.44 -3.47 17.39
CA ARG A 223 -13.93 -4.85 17.37
C ARG A 223 -13.92 -5.44 15.96
N GLN A 224 -14.96 -5.21 15.16
CA GLN A 224 -14.99 -5.60 13.77
C GLN A 224 -13.90 -4.90 12.94
N ALA A 225 -13.65 -3.63 13.21
CA ALA A 225 -12.60 -2.87 12.54
C ALA A 225 -11.19 -3.45 12.83
N VAL A 226 -10.92 -3.92 14.06
CA VAL A 226 -9.69 -4.65 14.39
C VAL A 226 -9.54 -5.90 13.52
N THR A 227 -10.57 -6.73 13.42
CA THR A 227 -10.56 -7.95 12.58
C THR A 227 -10.22 -7.62 11.12
N ILE A 228 -10.80 -6.53 10.58
CA ILE A 228 -10.51 -6.07 9.21
C ILE A 228 -9.04 -5.64 9.10
N SER A 229 -8.53 -4.87 10.07
CA SER A 229 -7.13 -4.43 10.08
C SER A 229 -6.16 -5.62 10.19
N GLN A 230 -6.50 -6.65 10.95
CA GLN A 230 -5.73 -7.90 11.05
C GLN A 230 -5.69 -8.64 9.71
N ALA A 231 -6.82 -8.76 9.01
CA ALA A 231 -6.86 -9.37 7.68
C ALA A 231 -5.99 -8.60 6.67
N ARG A 232 -5.99 -7.26 6.74
CA ARG A 232 -5.13 -6.40 5.91
C ARG A 232 -3.65 -6.61 6.22
N LEU A 233 -3.29 -6.77 7.48
CA LEU A 233 -1.91 -7.03 7.87
C LEU A 233 -1.42 -8.42 7.41
N PHE A 234 -2.27 -9.45 7.42
CA PHE A 234 -1.97 -10.75 6.82
C PHE A 234 -1.58 -10.61 5.34
N ASP A 235 -2.38 -9.88 4.56
CA ASP A 235 -2.13 -9.68 3.13
C ASP A 235 -0.82 -8.90 2.87
N PHE A 236 -0.54 -7.88 3.66
CA PHE A 236 0.70 -7.12 3.60
C PHE A 236 1.93 -8.01 3.86
N VAL A 237 1.94 -8.77 4.96
CA VAL A 237 3.09 -9.60 5.32
C VAL A 237 3.35 -10.68 4.26
N ALA A 238 2.29 -11.28 3.70
CA ALA A 238 2.43 -12.23 2.61
C ALA A 238 3.08 -11.60 1.35
N ARG A 239 2.67 -10.39 0.95
CA ARG A 239 3.23 -9.69 -0.22
C ARG A 239 4.65 -9.20 0.01
N VAL A 240 4.93 -8.60 1.17
CA VAL A 240 6.23 -8.01 1.48
C VAL A 240 7.30 -9.06 1.71
N SER A 241 6.91 -10.29 2.11
CA SER A 241 7.81 -11.43 2.28
C SER A 241 8.62 -11.79 1.02
N GLN A 242 8.07 -11.53 -0.16
CA GLN A 242 8.75 -11.73 -1.44
C GLN A 242 9.84 -10.68 -1.70
N ILE A 243 9.67 -9.48 -1.14
CA ILE A 243 10.56 -8.35 -1.38
C ILE A 243 11.74 -8.39 -0.40
N ASP A 244 11.46 -8.47 0.90
CA ASP A 244 12.48 -8.59 1.94
C ASP A 244 12.01 -9.48 3.10
N TRP A 245 12.45 -10.73 3.07
CA TRP A 245 12.16 -11.71 4.12
C TRP A 245 12.81 -11.37 5.45
N VAL A 246 14.00 -10.77 5.42
CA VAL A 246 14.78 -10.49 6.63
C VAL A 246 14.08 -9.44 7.48
N GLU A 247 13.58 -8.38 6.85
CA GLU A 247 12.89 -7.29 7.54
C GLU A 247 11.63 -7.76 8.28
N ILE A 248 10.88 -8.71 7.73
CA ILE A 248 9.66 -9.20 8.38
C ILE A 248 9.92 -10.26 9.47
N THR A 249 11.09 -10.92 9.46
CA THR A 249 11.45 -12.00 10.41
C THR A 249 12.45 -11.59 11.48
N SER A 250 12.98 -10.38 11.41
CA SER A 250 13.86 -9.78 12.42
C SER A 250 13.23 -8.51 12.97
N THR A 251 13.76 -8.01 14.07
CA THR A 251 13.31 -6.73 14.62
C THR A 251 14.47 -5.79 14.91
N ALA A 252 14.35 -4.54 14.49
CA ALA A 252 15.19 -3.43 14.91
C ALA A 252 14.64 -2.73 16.18
N LEU A 253 13.37 -3.00 16.54
CA LEU A 253 12.64 -2.29 17.58
C LEU A 253 12.03 -3.25 18.63
N PRO A 254 12.86 -4.03 19.35
CA PRO A 254 12.37 -5.03 20.30
C PRO A 254 11.47 -4.42 21.39
N ARG A 255 11.74 -3.19 21.81
CA ARG A 255 10.91 -2.50 22.82
C ARG A 255 9.49 -2.20 22.34
N VAL A 256 9.28 -1.98 21.07
CA VAL A 256 7.93 -1.81 20.50
C VAL A 256 7.22 -3.16 20.52
N GLU A 257 7.89 -4.20 20.08
CA GLU A 257 7.31 -5.54 20.00
C GLU A 257 6.99 -6.13 21.39
N GLU A 258 7.83 -5.92 22.40
CA GLU A 258 7.62 -6.37 23.78
C GLU A 258 6.28 -5.91 24.38
N VAL A 259 5.72 -4.82 23.86
CA VAL A 259 4.42 -4.28 24.32
C VAL A 259 3.25 -5.11 23.78
N PHE A 260 3.39 -5.73 22.63
CA PHE A 260 2.30 -6.39 21.89
C PHE A 260 2.48 -7.90 21.77
N ILE A 261 3.71 -8.40 21.87
CA ILE A 261 4.04 -9.82 21.77
C ILE A 261 4.15 -10.42 23.17
N ASN A 262 3.32 -11.41 23.47
CA ASN A 262 3.33 -12.10 24.75
C ASN A 262 4.60 -12.96 24.90
N GLN A 263 5.56 -12.49 25.70
CA GLN A 263 6.79 -13.22 26.00
C GLN A 263 6.59 -14.42 26.93
N GLY A 264 5.44 -14.52 27.61
CA GLY A 264 5.22 -15.46 28.71
C GLY A 264 4.50 -16.75 28.36
N ALA A 265 3.81 -16.85 27.23
CA ALA A 265 2.96 -18.02 26.92
C ALA A 265 3.74 -19.19 26.29
N HIS A 266 4.86 -18.94 25.66
CA HIS A 266 5.70 -19.98 25.07
C HIS A 266 7.12 -19.80 25.59
N GLY A 267 7.43 -20.46 26.72
CA GLY A 267 8.79 -20.44 27.30
C GLY A 267 9.86 -20.69 26.21
N ALA A 268 11.14 -20.43 26.51
CA ALA A 268 12.32 -20.37 25.66
C ALA A 268 12.53 -21.48 24.59
N GLN A 269 11.49 -22.15 24.15
CA GLN A 269 11.47 -23.01 22.96
C GLN A 269 11.57 -22.11 21.73
N ALA A 270 12.56 -22.37 20.90
CA ALA A 270 12.83 -21.66 19.68
C ALA A 270 11.53 -21.45 18.89
N GLN A 271 11.10 -20.21 18.79
CA GLN A 271 9.86 -19.88 18.11
C GLN A 271 10.01 -20.17 16.61
N PRO A 272 9.06 -20.95 16.02
CA PRO A 272 9.25 -21.47 14.67
C PRO A 272 9.27 -20.37 13.60
N TYR A 273 8.66 -19.20 13.87
CA TYR A 273 8.51 -18.10 12.90
C TYR A 273 9.57 -17.01 13.01
N GLY A 274 10.64 -17.20 13.80
CA GLY A 274 11.65 -16.17 14.00
C GLY A 274 11.18 -15.06 14.94
N GLY A 275 11.48 -13.82 14.59
CA GLY A 275 11.09 -12.61 15.33
C GLY A 275 10.22 -11.67 14.48
N GLY A 276 10.19 -10.40 14.88
CA GLY A 276 9.62 -9.34 14.08
C GLY A 276 8.11 -9.46 13.83
N LEU A 277 7.70 -8.82 12.75
CA LEU A 277 6.30 -8.73 12.37
C LEU A 277 5.70 -10.10 12.03
N LEU A 278 6.47 -11.00 11.41
CA LEU A 278 5.98 -12.34 11.09
C LEU A 278 5.59 -13.12 12.36
N ARG A 279 6.39 -13.05 13.42
CA ARG A 279 6.05 -13.68 14.70
C ARG A 279 4.74 -13.15 15.26
N TYR A 280 4.57 -11.82 15.28
CA TYR A 280 3.35 -11.19 15.76
C TYR A 280 2.12 -11.70 15.01
N VAL A 281 2.17 -11.63 13.69
CA VAL A 281 1.08 -12.03 12.81
C VAL A 281 0.76 -13.53 12.93
N ALA A 282 1.79 -14.38 13.03
CA ALA A 282 1.64 -15.81 13.09
C ALA A 282 1.09 -16.33 14.42
N SER A 283 1.42 -15.67 15.55
CA SER A 283 1.20 -16.24 16.89
C SER A 283 0.44 -15.35 17.87
N ASP A 284 0.61 -14.02 17.81
CA ASP A 284 0.18 -13.13 18.89
C ASP A 284 -0.97 -12.18 18.50
N MET A 285 -1.22 -11.99 17.19
CA MET A 285 -2.18 -11.00 16.68
C MET A 285 -3.64 -11.41 16.91
N ILE A 286 -3.95 -12.69 16.79
CA ILE A 286 -5.31 -13.21 16.89
C ILE A 286 -5.50 -14.11 18.12
N SER A 287 -6.76 -14.21 18.57
CA SER A 287 -7.12 -15.16 19.63
C SER A 287 -7.41 -16.54 19.01
N GLU A 288 -6.86 -17.61 19.60
CA GLU A 288 -7.15 -18.99 19.22
C GLU A 288 -8.64 -19.37 19.32
N SER A 289 -9.43 -18.60 20.05
CA SER A 289 -10.88 -18.81 20.17
C SER A 289 -11.69 -18.23 19.01
N ASP A 290 -11.08 -17.42 18.14
CA ASP A 290 -11.74 -16.80 16.97
C ASP A 290 -11.60 -17.67 15.75
N ILE A 291 -12.60 -18.52 15.50
CA ILE A 291 -12.61 -19.49 14.40
C ILE A 291 -12.47 -18.80 13.02
N LEU A 292 -13.08 -17.62 12.83
CA LEU A 292 -12.97 -16.90 11.55
C LEU A 292 -11.53 -16.43 11.32
N MET A 293 -10.91 -15.86 12.34
CA MET A 293 -9.53 -15.40 12.25
C MET A 293 -8.55 -16.55 12.09
N GLU A 294 -8.85 -17.73 12.65
CA GLU A 294 -8.04 -18.93 12.45
C GLU A 294 -8.06 -19.39 10.98
N VAL A 295 -9.22 -19.36 10.31
CA VAL A 295 -9.33 -19.65 8.88
C VAL A 295 -8.53 -18.64 8.04
N LEU A 296 -8.61 -17.35 8.39
CA LEU A 296 -7.82 -16.31 7.70
C LEU A 296 -6.32 -16.48 7.94
N ARG A 297 -5.91 -16.93 9.12
CA ARG A 297 -4.50 -17.26 9.42
C ARG A 297 -4.00 -18.43 8.57
N GLN A 298 -4.81 -19.45 8.40
CA GLN A 298 -4.46 -20.59 7.53
C GLN A 298 -4.32 -20.13 6.06
N ASP A 299 -5.25 -19.29 5.57
CA ASP A 299 -5.17 -18.70 4.23
C ASP A 299 -3.92 -17.82 4.07
N PHE A 300 -3.58 -17.05 5.10
CA PHE A 300 -2.33 -16.29 5.15
C PHE A 300 -1.10 -17.17 4.97
N PHE A 301 -0.99 -18.27 5.71
CA PHE A 301 0.15 -19.18 5.58
C PHE A 301 0.22 -19.85 4.21
N THR A 302 -0.92 -20.15 3.59
CA THR A 302 -0.98 -20.64 2.21
C THR A 302 -0.46 -19.59 1.22
N LYS A 303 -0.88 -18.34 1.35
CA LYS A 303 -0.38 -17.23 0.53
C LYS A 303 1.11 -16.98 0.75
N LEU A 304 1.56 -17.01 2.00
CA LEU A 304 2.96 -16.84 2.38
C LEU A 304 3.83 -17.95 1.75
N LEU A 305 3.40 -19.19 1.80
CA LEU A 305 4.12 -20.32 1.21
C LEU A 305 4.24 -20.15 -0.32
N ASN A 306 3.14 -19.86 -1.00
CA ASN A 306 3.14 -19.61 -2.44
C ASN A 306 4.08 -18.43 -2.81
N ALA A 307 4.02 -17.36 -2.05
CA ALA A 307 4.88 -16.19 -2.22
C ALA A 307 6.38 -16.54 -2.11
N LEU A 308 6.74 -17.38 -1.15
CA LEU A 308 8.12 -17.84 -0.94
C LEU A 308 8.59 -18.82 -2.02
N GLU A 309 7.70 -19.66 -2.55
CA GLU A 309 7.98 -20.56 -3.65
C GLU A 309 8.23 -19.80 -4.96
N GLU A 310 7.35 -18.88 -5.31
CA GLU A 310 7.49 -18.00 -6.48
C GLU A 310 8.78 -17.17 -6.44
N GLY A 311 9.12 -16.64 -5.26
CA GLY A 311 10.35 -15.87 -5.03
C GLY A 311 11.63 -16.71 -4.97
N GLY A 312 11.55 -18.04 -5.03
CA GLY A 312 12.68 -18.95 -4.88
C GLY A 312 13.35 -18.87 -3.51
N SER A 313 12.66 -18.32 -2.52
CA SER A 313 13.20 -18.04 -1.19
C SER A 313 13.09 -19.23 -0.23
N THR A 314 12.33 -20.25 -0.56
CA THR A 314 12.13 -21.47 0.27
C THR A 314 13.43 -22.18 0.63
N THR A 315 14.41 -22.19 -0.29
CA THR A 315 15.74 -22.78 -0.06
C THR A 315 16.62 -22.02 0.94
N ARG A 316 16.27 -20.78 1.25
CA ARG A 316 17.00 -19.91 2.18
C ARG A 316 16.42 -19.92 3.59
N LEU A 317 15.23 -20.52 3.76
CA LEU A 317 14.57 -20.57 5.06
C LEU A 317 15.19 -21.65 5.96
N PRO A 318 15.27 -21.40 7.29
CA PRO A 318 15.57 -22.45 8.24
C PRO A 318 14.56 -23.59 8.09
N PRO A 319 15.00 -24.88 8.02
CA PRO A 319 14.09 -26.00 7.77
C PRO A 319 12.91 -26.09 8.76
N ARG A 320 13.15 -25.76 10.03
CA ARG A 320 12.11 -25.73 11.06
C ARG A 320 11.04 -24.68 10.81
N MET A 321 11.44 -23.51 10.28
CA MET A 321 10.50 -22.43 9.94
C MET A 321 9.67 -22.81 8.73
N LEU A 322 10.29 -23.35 7.68
CA LEU A 322 9.56 -23.83 6.50
C LEU A 322 8.54 -24.92 6.89
N GLN A 323 8.95 -25.89 7.70
CA GLN A 323 8.05 -26.93 8.21
C GLN A 323 6.87 -26.35 8.99
N ALA A 324 7.10 -25.35 9.86
CA ALA A 324 6.04 -24.71 10.61
C ALA A 324 5.05 -23.95 9.71
N ILE A 325 5.55 -23.25 8.68
CA ILE A 325 4.72 -22.55 7.68
C ILE A 325 3.89 -23.57 6.91
N GLN A 326 4.49 -24.67 6.42
CA GLN A 326 3.79 -25.73 5.70
C GLN A 326 2.69 -26.38 6.54
N GLN A 327 3.00 -26.70 7.80
CA GLN A 327 2.04 -27.27 8.73
C GLN A 327 0.88 -26.29 9.00
N ALA A 328 1.16 -25.01 9.19
CA ALA A 328 0.15 -23.98 9.42
C ALA A 328 -0.71 -23.73 8.16
N ALA A 329 -0.15 -23.91 6.96
CA ALA A 329 -0.88 -23.85 5.69
C ALA A 329 -1.75 -25.10 5.44
N GLY A 330 -1.64 -26.14 6.27
CA GLY A 330 -2.37 -27.40 6.09
C GLY A 330 -1.80 -28.28 4.98
N VAL A 331 -0.54 -28.06 4.59
CA VAL A 331 0.16 -28.93 3.63
C VAL A 331 0.73 -30.12 4.42
N ASP A 332 0.19 -31.31 4.19
CA ASP A 332 0.70 -32.54 4.78
C ASP A 332 2.14 -32.79 4.31
N THR A 333 3.10 -32.50 5.16
CA THR A 333 4.46 -32.97 4.98
C THR A 333 4.48 -34.47 5.30
N LEU A 334 4.45 -35.30 4.28
CA LEU A 334 4.77 -36.73 4.46
C LEU A 334 6.13 -36.82 5.17
N PRO A 335 6.24 -37.56 6.31
CA PRO A 335 7.52 -37.73 6.95
C PRO A 335 8.45 -38.34 5.91
N SER A 336 9.57 -37.71 5.64
CA SER A 336 10.65 -38.31 4.85
C SER A 336 11.03 -39.58 5.54
N GLU A 337 10.62 -40.72 4.95
CA GLU A 337 11.08 -42.02 5.36
C GLU A 337 12.60 -42.00 5.33
N THR A 338 13.20 -41.90 6.50
CA THR A 338 14.59 -42.23 6.71
C THR A 338 14.71 -43.72 6.41
N ASN A 339 15.01 -44.07 5.15
CA ASN A 339 15.47 -45.39 4.77
C ASN A 339 16.78 -45.67 5.51
N GLY A 340 16.63 -46.10 6.74
CA GLY A 340 17.67 -46.82 7.47
C GLY A 340 17.75 -48.25 6.96
N LEU A 341 18.35 -48.46 5.80
CA LEU A 341 18.88 -49.75 5.42
C LEU A 341 20.16 -49.99 6.21
N HIS A 342 20.01 -50.59 7.38
CA HIS A 342 21.08 -51.37 7.98
C HIS A 342 21.03 -52.76 7.34
N LEU A 343 22.02 -53.06 6.53
CA LEU A 343 22.54 -54.41 6.30
C LEU A 343 23.98 -54.47 6.76
#